data_f9529809dde67f1d517e49ec2a004d54
#
_entry.id   f9529809dde67f1d517e49ec2a004d54
#
_cell.length_a   1.000
_cell.length_b   1.000
_cell.length_c   1.000
_cell.angle_alpha   90.00
_cell.angle_beta   90.00
_cell.angle_gamma   90.00
#
_symmetry.space_group_name_H-M   'P 1'
#
loop_
_entity.id
_entity.type
_entity.pdbx_description
1 polymer ?
#
loop_
_entity_poly.entity_id
_entity_poly.type
_entity_poly.pdbx_seq_one_letter_code
_entity_poly.pdbx_strand_id
1 'polypeptide(L)'
;MPGVEPAKVVIIGGGVVGSNAARMAVGLRADVTILDNNVDTLRRLDSEFQGAAKVVYSNRETLERHLLAADLVIGGVLVPGATAPKLVSRDHIARMKPGAAIVDVAIDQGGCVETSHATTHEDPTFIVDEVVHYCVANMPGAVARTSTVALNNATLPFIIKLAEQGYRNALLADPHLLHGLNVMAGKITCKEVAVAHNLAYTDPLTLLN
;
A
#
# COMPACT_ATOMS: atom_id res chain seq x y z
N MET A 1 22.16 12.88 -12.46
CA MET A 1 22.83 14.02 -13.15
C MET A 1 24.33 13.78 -13.11
N PRO A 2 25.10 14.11 -14.14
CA PRO A 2 26.55 13.95 -14.09
C PRO A 2 27.15 14.72 -12.89
N GLY A 3 28.02 14.04 -12.13
CA GLY A 3 28.68 14.65 -10.96
C GLY A 3 27.87 14.66 -9.65
N VAL A 4 26.65 14.11 -9.64
CA VAL A 4 25.82 13.99 -8.43
C VAL A 4 25.45 12.50 -8.23
N GLU A 5 25.60 12.00 -7.00
CA GLU A 5 25.16 10.65 -6.66
C GLU A 5 23.64 10.46 -6.83
N PRO A 6 23.19 9.26 -7.21
CA PRO A 6 21.77 8.94 -7.25
C PRO A 6 21.11 9.08 -5.88
N ALA A 7 19.88 9.61 -5.85
CA ALA A 7 19.09 9.62 -4.62
C ALA A 7 18.80 8.19 -4.15
N LYS A 8 18.86 7.97 -2.84
CA LYS A 8 18.55 6.67 -2.19
C LYS A 8 17.05 6.59 -1.94
N VAL A 9 16.39 5.70 -2.67
CA VAL A 9 14.97 5.43 -2.53
C VAL A 9 14.76 4.11 -1.80
N VAL A 10 14.07 4.16 -0.67
CA VAL A 10 13.72 2.98 0.13
C VAL A 10 12.24 2.71 0.04
N ILE A 11 11.88 1.50 -0.35
CA ILE A 11 10.49 1.08 -0.51
C ILE A 11 10.19 0.01 0.52
N ILE A 12 9.20 0.25 1.37
CA ILE A 12 8.76 -0.66 2.42
C ILE A 12 7.51 -1.38 1.92
N GLY A 13 7.65 -2.69 1.64
CA GLY A 13 6.63 -3.54 1.02
C GLY A 13 6.83 -3.70 -0.48
N GLY A 14 7.04 -4.94 -0.92
CA GLY A 14 7.30 -5.34 -2.31
C GLY A 14 6.06 -5.78 -3.09
N GLY A 15 4.86 -5.43 -2.61
CA GLY A 15 3.59 -5.72 -3.26
C GLY A 15 3.39 -4.92 -4.56
N VAL A 16 2.13 -4.79 -5.00
CA VAL A 16 1.78 -4.08 -6.25
C VAL A 16 2.27 -2.63 -6.23
N VAL A 17 1.99 -1.90 -5.14
CA VAL A 17 2.40 -0.51 -4.97
C VAL A 17 3.92 -0.40 -4.99
N GLY A 18 4.61 -1.16 -4.14
CA GLY A 18 6.07 -1.06 -4.00
C GLY A 18 6.82 -1.46 -5.26
N SER A 19 6.40 -2.53 -5.97
CA SER A 19 7.05 -2.92 -7.22
C SER A 19 6.87 -1.88 -8.33
N ASN A 20 5.70 -1.24 -8.43
CA ASN A 20 5.48 -0.15 -9.39
C ASN A 20 6.30 1.11 -9.03
N ALA A 21 6.35 1.47 -7.75
CA ALA A 21 7.20 2.57 -7.28
C ALA A 21 8.69 2.30 -7.60
N ALA A 22 9.15 1.06 -7.39
CA ALA A 22 10.51 0.66 -7.71
C ALA A 22 10.82 0.78 -9.20
N ARG A 23 9.91 0.35 -10.09
CA ARG A 23 10.09 0.51 -11.54
C ARG A 23 10.28 1.98 -11.93
N MET A 24 9.50 2.87 -11.36
CA MET A 24 9.62 4.31 -11.62
C MET A 24 10.94 4.87 -11.09
N ALA A 25 11.31 4.53 -9.86
CA ALA A 25 12.56 4.99 -9.25
C ALA A 25 13.80 4.47 -9.99
N VAL A 26 13.82 3.18 -10.38
CA VAL A 26 14.87 2.59 -11.22
C VAL A 26 14.93 3.27 -12.59
N GLY A 27 13.78 3.53 -13.22
CA GLY A 27 13.70 4.26 -14.47
C GLY A 27 14.28 5.67 -14.39
N LEU A 28 14.19 6.33 -13.24
CA LEU A 28 14.80 7.61 -12.93
C LEU A 28 16.29 7.49 -12.50
N ARG A 29 16.83 6.26 -12.48
CA ARG A 29 18.21 5.94 -12.10
C ARG A 29 18.54 6.28 -10.63
N ALA A 30 17.58 6.10 -9.73
CA ALA A 30 17.82 6.17 -8.29
C ALA A 30 18.55 4.92 -7.77
N ASP A 31 19.22 5.03 -6.63
CA ASP A 31 19.71 3.87 -5.85
C ASP A 31 18.54 3.29 -5.04
N VAL A 32 17.90 2.25 -5.58
CA VAL A 32 16.64 1.71 -5.04
C VAL A 32 16.89 0.51 -4.16
N THR A 33 16.28 0.50 -2.98
CA THR A 33 16.20 -0.67 -2.08
C THR A 33 14.74 -0.98 -1.77
N ILE A 34 14.34 -2.24 -1.99
CA ILE A 34 13.01 -2.76 -1.66
C ILE A 34 13.14 -3.68 -0.45
N LEU A 35 12.35 -3.40 0.59
CA LEU A 35 12.28 -4.19 1.82
C LEU A 35 10.96 -4.95 1.87
N ASP A 36 11.04 -6.27 2.02
CA ASP A 36 9.86 -7.13 2.24
C ASP A 36 10.24 -8.29 3.17
N ASN A 37 9.28 -8.86 3.89
CA ASN A 37 9.50 -10.01 4.77
C ASN A 37 9.03 -11.34 4.18
N ASN A 38 8.42 -11.31 3.00
CA ASN A 38 7.98 -12.50 2.29
C ASN A 38 9.05 -12.93 1.27
N VAL A 39 9.60 -14.12 1.47
CA VAL A 39 10.70 -14.65 0.63
C VAL A 39 10.29 -14.85 -0.83
N ASP A 40 9.04 -15.24 -1.10
CA ASP A 40 8.56 -15.44 -2.46
C ASP A 40 8.40 -14.10 -3.19
N THR A 41 7.94 -13.06 -2.48
CA THR A 41 7.95 -11.68 -2.96
C THR A 41 9.38 -11.24 -3.31
N LEU A 42 10.35 -11.49 -2.43
CA LEU A 42 11.74 -11.14 -2.66
C LEU A 42 12.32 -11.86 -3.89
N ARG A 43 12.07 -13.17 -4.05
CA ARG A 43 12.51 -13.94 -5.23
C ARG A 43 11.94 -13.37 -6.53
N ARG A 44 10.65 -13.03 -6.53
CA ARG A 44 9.99 -12.41 -7.69
C ARG A 44 10.62 -11.08 -8.04
N LEU A 45 10.85 -10.22 -7.05
CA LEU A 45 11.46 -8.90 -7.24
C LEU A 45 12.92 -8.99 -7.71
N ASP A 46 13.69 -9.91 -7.15
CA ASP A 46 15.08 -10.16 -7.58
C ASP A 46 15.14 -10.57 -9.07
N SER A 47 14.26 -11.49 -9.47
CA SER A 47 14.13 -11.90 -10.87
C SER A 47 13.65 -10.76 -11.78
N GLU A 48 12.77 -9.89 -11.29
CA GLU A 48 12.22 -8.77 -12.04
C GLU A 48 13.24 -7.66 -12.27
N PHE A 49 13.93 -7.25 -11.19
CA PHE A 49 14.83 -6.11 -11.25
C PHE A 49 16.26 -6.47 -11.67
N GLN A 50 16.67 -7.74 -11.61
CA GLN A 50 17.97 -8.25 -12.10
C GLN A 50 19.17 -7.40 -11.62
N GLY A 51 19.15 -6.99 -10.35
CA GLY A 51 20.19 -6.15 -9.74
C GLY A 51 20.03 -4.64 -9.95
N ALA A 52 19.06 -4.18 -10.73
CA ALA A 52 18.77 -2.74 -10.87
C ALA A 52 18.15 -2.12 -9.59
N ALA A 53 17.58 -2.94 -8.73
CA ALA A 53 17.18 -2.59 -7.37
C ALA A 53 17.75 -3.62 -6.38
N LYS A 54 18.10 -3.18 -5.19
CA LYS A 54 18.48 -4.06 -4.08
C LYS A 54 17.21 -4.62 -3.47
N VAL A 55 17.12 -5.94 -3.36
CA VAL A 55 15.99 -6.63 -2.73
C VAL A 55 16.47 -7.21 -1.41
N VAL A 56 15.93 -6.73 -0.29
CA VAL A 56 16.46 -6.99 1.05
C VAL A 56 15.36 -7.52 1.96
N TYR A 57 15.66 -8.55 2.75
CA TYR A 57 14.74 -9.05 3.76
C TYR A 57 14.53 -8.00 4.86
N SER A 58 13.27 -7.67 5.10
CA SER A 58 12.87 -6.66 6.08
C SER A 58 12.91 -7.24 7.50
N ASN A 59 13.79 -6.72 8.32
CA ASN A 59 13.80 -6.86 9.77
C ASN A 59 14.10 -5.51 10.40
N ARG A 60 14.11 -5.41 11.72
CA ARG A 60 14.34 -4.16 12.43
C ARG A 60 15.67 -3.48 12.03
N GLU A 61 16.74 -4.25 11.96
CA GLU A 61 18.10 -3.73 11.66
C GLU A 61 18.19 -3.26 10.21
N THR A 62 17.72 -4.08 9.25
CA THR A 62 17.77 -3.71 7.83
C THR A 62 16.87 -2.54 7.52
N LEU A 63 15.68 -2.47 8.12
CA LEU A 63 14.76 -1.34 7.98
C LEU A 63 15.42 -0.05 8.48
N GLU A 64 15.91 -0.03 9.72
CA GLU A 64 16.52 1.15 10.31
C GLU A 64 17.72 1.63 9.51
N ARG A 65 18.63 0.74 9.16
CA ARG A 65 19.83 1.05 8.37
C ARG A 65 19.53 1.74 7.05
N HIS A 66 18.56 1.21 6.29
CA HIS A 66 18.19 1.77 5.00
C HIS A 66 17.39 3.07 5.15
N LEU A 67 16.47 3.12 6.11
CA LEU A 67 15.64 4.28 6.41
C LEU A 67 16.47 5.52 6.73
N LEU A 68 17.47 5.40 7.64
CA LEU A 68 18.32 6.52 8.05
C LEU A 68 19.23 7.03 6.90
N ALA A 69 19.49 6.20 5.90
CA ALA A 69 20.28 6.57 4.74
C ALA A 69 19.44 7.11 3.59
N ALA A 70 18.10 7.02 3.66
CA ALA A 70 17.20 7.36 2.56
C ALA A 70 17.09 8.86 2.31
N ASP A 71 16.90 9.22 1.05
CA ASP A 71 16.47 10.55 0.62
C ASP A 71 14.95 10.56 0.35
N LEU A 72 14.40 9.39 -0.06
CA LEU A 72 12.97 9.17 -0.23
C LEU A 72 12.57 7.81 0.33
N VAL A 73 11.53 7.77 1.14
CA VAL A 73 10.91 6.54 1.65
C VAL A 73 9.50 6.41 1.09
N ILE A 74 9.15 5.23 0.59
CA ILE A 74 7.81 4.92 0.09
C ILE A 74 7.23 3.77 0.91
N GLY A 75 6.19 4.05 1.68
CA GLY A 75 5.44 3.06 2.47
C GLY A 75 4.33 2.44 1.64
N GLY A 76 4.53 1.20 1.19
CA GLY A 76 3.58 0.46 0.34
C GLY A 76 3.10 -0.85 0.98
N VAL A 77 3.02 -0.90 2.31
CA VAL A 77 2.57 -2.10 3.03
C VAL A 77 1.05 -2.17 3.04
N LEU A 78 0.51 -3.28 2.57
CA LEU A 78 -0.90 -3.58 2.59
C LEU A 78 -1.15 -4.82 3.46
N VAL A 79 -2.06 -4.71 4.43
CA VAL A 79 -2.62 -5.85 5.16
C VAL A 79 -4.10 -5.93 4.81
N PRO A 80 -4.55 -6.93 4.03
CA PRO A 80 -5.95 -7.03 3.62
C PRO A 80 -6.89 -7.02 4.83
N GLY A 81 -7.87 -6.10 4.84
CA GLY A 81 -8.89 -5.98 5.88
C GLY A 81 -8.42 -5.51 7.26
N ALA A 82 -7.15 -5.13 7.42
CA ALA A 82 -6.60 -4.69 8.70
C ALA A 82 -5.87 -3.34 8.57
N THR A 83 -5.62 -2.72 9.72
CA THR A 83 -4.80 -1.51 9.81
C THR A 83 -3.34 -1.84 9.46
N ALA A 84 -2.66 -0.98 8.71
CA ALA A 84 -1.25 -1.13 8.41
C ALA A 84 -0.40 -1.11 9.71
N PRO A 85 0.59 -1.99 9.85
CA PRO A 85 1.47 -1.97 11.01
C PRO A 85 2.35 -0.71 10.98
N LYS A 86 2.58 -0.09 12.15
CA LYS A 86 3.50 1.04 12.28
C LYS A 86 4.94 0.52 12.26
N LEU A 87 5.57 0.56 11.08
CA LEU A 87 6.93 0.09 10.86
C LEU A 87 7.98 1.17 11.08
N VAL A 88 7.63 2.43 10.80
CA VAL A 88 8.50 3.59 10.97
C VAL A 88 8.04 4.39 12.17
N SER A 89 8.84 4.41 13.22
CA SER A 89 8.53 5.13 14.46
C SER A 89 8.92 6.62 14.36
N ARG A 90 8.40 7.42 15.30
CA ARG A 90 8.79 8.83 15.43
C ARG A 90 10.29 8.99 15.67
N ASP A 91 10.93 8.09 16.45
CA ASP A 91 12.38 8.10 16.66
C ASP A 91 13.16 7.90 15.35
N HIS A 92 12.66 7.04 14.45
CA HIS A 92 13.26 6.91 13.13
C HIS A 92 13.21 8.22 12.36
N ILE A 93 12.06 8.93 12.37
CA ILE A 93 11.88 10.21 11.67
C ILE A 93 12.87 11.26 12.16
N ALA A 94 12.99 11.41 13.48
CA ALA A 94 13.91 12.38 14.10
C ALA A 94 15.40 12.13 13.77
N ARG A 95 15.74 10.92 13.31
CA ARG A 95 17.11 10.50 12.95
C ARG A 95 17.33 10.40 11.44
N MET A 96 16.32 10.62 10.61
CA MET A 96 16.44 10.69 9.17
C MET A 96 17.20 11.94 8.73
N LYS A 97 17.63 11.96 7.48
CA LYS A 97 18.30 13.13 6.92
C LYS A 97 17.34 14.32 6.88
N PRO A 98 17.75 15.53 7.32
CA PRO A 98 16.98 16.74 7.09
C PRO A 98 16.67 16.92 5.59
N GLY A 99 15.42 17.26 5.27
CA GLY A 99 14.96 17.40 3.89
C GLY A 99 14.64 16.08 3.18
N ALA A 100 14.78 14.92 3.82
CA ALA A 100 14.26 13.66 3.29
C ALA A 100 12.74 13.71 3.15
N ALA A 101 12.20 12.86 2.27
CA ALA A 101 10.76 12.78 2.04
C ALA A 101 10.22 11.38 2.32
N ILE A 102 8.98 11.33 2.83
CA ILE A 102 8.22 10.12 3.04
C ILE A 102 6.90 10.21 2.26
N VAL A 103 6.60 9.18 1.49
CA VAL A 103 5.31 8.96 0.85
C VAL A 103 4.65 7.75 1.50
N ASP A 104 3.66 7.96 2.35
CA ASP A 104 2.94 6.87 3.01
C ASP A 104 1.69 6.50 2.19
N VAL A 105 1.85 5.59 1.24
CA VAL A 105 0.76 5.12 0.38
C VAL A 105 -0.24 4.26 1.16
N ALA A 106 0.18 3.69 2.30
CA ALA A 106 -0.68 2.91 3.19
C ALA A 106 -1.62 3.79 4.04
N ILE A 107 -1.65 5.10 3.82
CA ILE A 107 -2.40 6.07 4.64
C ILE A 107 -3.90 5.75 4.73
N ASP A 108 -4.51 5.21 3.67
CA ASP A 108 -5.91 4.79 3.65
C ASP A 108 -6.21 3.68 4.67
N GLN A 109 -5.18 2.94 5.08
CA GLN A 109 -5.24 1.91 6.13
C GLN A 109 -4.57 2.35 7.44
N GLY A 110 -4.56 3.64 7.71
CA GLY A 110 -3.94 4.24 8.90
C GLY A 110 -2.45 4.56 8.77
N GLY A 111 -1.80 4.22 7.64
CA GLY A 111 -0.40 4.48 7.37
C GLY A 111 0.57 3.54 8.09
N CYS A 112 1.74 3.31 7.51
CA CYS A 112 2.81 2.50 8.09
C CYS A 112 3.87 3.32 8.87
N VAL A 113 3.73 4.63 8.86
CA VAL A 113 4.59 5.57 9.59
C VAL A 113 3.83 6.12 10.80
N GLU A 114 4.46 6.17 11.96
CA GLU A 114 3.81 6.60 13.21
C GLU A 114 3.35 8.07 13.15
N THR A 115 4.14 8.93 12.51
CA THR A 115 3.88 10.36 12.35
C THR A 115 2.93 10.69 11.20
N SER A 116 2.53 9.71 10.38
CA SER A 116 1.62 9.93 9.25
C SER A 116 0.19 10.22 9.71
N HIS A 117 -0.43 11.22 9.07
CA HIS A 117 -1.85 11.47 9.10
C HIS A 117 -2.35 11.80 7.69
N ALA A 118 -3.61 11.52 7.40
CA ALA A 118 -4.16 11.74 6.07
C ALA A 118 -4.16 13.23 5.71
N THR A 119 -3.74 13.53 4.49
CA THR A 119 -3.75 14.86 3.87
C THR A 119 -4.64 14.86 2.62
N THR A 120 -4.83 16.01 2.02
CA THR A 120 -5.67 16.20 0.83
C THR A 120 -4.83 16.66 -0.36
N HIS A 121 -5.40 16.63 -1.57
CA HIS A 121 -4.72 17.18 -2.75
C HIS A 121 -4.55 18.70 -2.70
N GLU A 122 -5.33 19.42 -1.88
CA GLU A 122 -5.22 20.86 -1.68
C GLU A 122 -4.08 21.22 -0.72
N ASP A 123 -3.89 20.41 0.33
CA ASP A 123 -2.79 20.56 1.31
C ASP A 123 -2.07 19.21 1.45
N PRO A 124 -1.19 18.85 0.50
CA PRO A 124 -0.73 17.48 0.35
C PRO A 124 0.41 17.07 1.28
N THR A 125 1.14 18.02 1.84
CA THR A 125 2.38 17.76 2.59
C THR A 125 2.43 18.46 3.93
N PHE A 126 3.16 17.87 4.86
CA PHE A 126 3.52 18.49 6.13
C PHE A 126 4.95 18.08 6.52
N ILE A 127 5.54 18.76 7.50
CA ILE A 127 6.91 18.50 7.95
C ILE A 127 6.88 18.07 9.41
N VAL A 128 7.61 16.97 9.72
CA VAL A 128 7.90 16.53 11.08
C VAL A 128 9.39 16.27 11.18
N ASP A 129 10.03 16.88 12.16
CA ASP A 129 11.47 16.71 12.43
C ASP A 129 12.32 16.88 11.14
N GLU A 130 12.05 17.95 10.37
CA GLU A 130 12.70 18.31 9.09
C GLU A 130 12.50 17.28 7.94
N VAL A 131 11.60 16.29 8.10
CA VAL A 131 11.24 15.31 7.08
C VAL A 131 9.88 15.65 6.50
N VAL A 132 9.82 15.73 5.16
CA VAL A 132 8.59 16.03 4.42
C VAL A 132 7.72 14.77 4.36
N HIS A 133 6.45 14.88 4.73
CA HIS A 133 5.47 13.81 4.66
C HIS A 133 4.44 14.12 3.56
N TYR A 134 4.23 13.17 2.65
CA TYR A 134 3.16 13.18 1.66
C TYR A 134 2.24 11.99 1.95
N CYS A 135 1.05 12.28 2.44
CA CYS A 135 0.10 11.28 2.94
C CYS A 135 -1.30 11.52 2.39
N VAL A 136 -1.41 11.87 1.12
CA VAL A 136 -2.71 12.17 0.48
C VAL A 136 -3.56 10.91 0.40
N ALA A 137 -4.72 10.93 1.05
CA ALA A 137 -5.74 9.93 0.85
C ALA A 137 -6.23 9.96 -0.60
N ASN A 138 -6.43 8.79 -1.21
CA ASN A 138 -6.79 8.68 -2.62
C ASN A 138 -5.75 9.34 -3.58
N MET A 139 -4.48 9.03 -3.43
CA MET A 139 -3.43 9.46 -4.36
C MET A 139 -3.78 9.24 -5.84
N PRO A 140 -4.46 8.13 -6.25
CA PRO A 140 -4.90 7.95 -7.63
C PRO A 140 -5.81 9.05 -8.17
N GLY A 141 -6.48 9.82 -7.31
CA GLY A 141 -7.28 10.97 -7.70
C GLY A 141 -6.51 12.09 -8.42
N ALA A 142 -5.19 12.18 -8.19
CA ALA A 142 -4.32 13.13 -8.91
C ALA A 142 -4.16 12.80 -10.41
N VAL A 143 -4.43 11.56 -10.81
CA VAL A 143 -4.38 11.08 -12.20
C VAL A 143 -5.73 10.44 -12.60
N ALA A 144 -6.80 11.16 -12.33
CA ALA A 144 -8.18 10.67 -12.34
C ALA A 144 -8.56 9.91 -13.62
N ARG A 145 -8.18 10.38 -14.81
CA ARG A 145 -8.49 9.71 -16.07
C ARG A 145 -7.92 8.29 -16.12
N THR A 146 -6.63 8.14 -15.82
CA THR A 146 -5.94 6.84 -15.85
C THR A 146 -6.49 5.91 -14.78
N SER A 147 -6.68 6.42 -13.58
CA SER A 147 -7.19 5.65 -12.44
C SER A 147 -8.61 5.16 -12.67
N THR A 148 -9.48 6.00 -13.21
CA THR A 148 -10.87 5.64 -13.53
C THR A 148 -10.92 4.51 -14.57
N VAL A 149 -10.16 4.60 -15.65
CA VAL A 149 -10.13 3.55 -16.68
C VAL A 149 -9.59 2.24 -16.13
N ALA A 150 -8.49 2.29 -15.35
CA ALA A 150 -7.90 1.11 -14.73
C ALA A 150 -8.87 0.44 -13.75
N LEU A 151 -9.51 1.23 -12.88
CA LEU A 151 -10.49 0.72 -11.91
C LEU A 151 -11.70 0.12 -12.62
N ASN A 152 -12.24 0.81 -13.62
CA ASN A 152 -13.39 0.31 -14.39
C ASN A 152 -13.06 -1.02 -15.09
N ASN A 153 -11.90 -1.14 -15.72
CA ASN A 153 -11.48 -2.39 -16.37
C ASN A 153 -11.37 -3.56 -15.37
N ALA A 154 -10.95 -3.29 -14.15
CA ALA A 154 -10.82 -4.30 -13.09
C ALA A 154 -12.19 -4.69 -12.49
N THR A 155 -13.13 -3.75 -12.34
CA THR A 155 -14.37 -3.95 -11.59
C THR A 155 -15.55 -4.33 -12.49
N LEU A 156 -15.58 -3.87 -13.74
CA LEU A 156 -16.69 -4.10 -14.68
C LEU A 156 -17.10 -5.57 -14.85
N PRO A 157 -16.17 -6.55 -14.95
CA PRO A 157 -16.56 -7.96 -15.08
C PRO A 157 -17.40 -8.46 -13.90
N PHE A 158 -17.11 -7.99 -12.69
CA PHE A 158 -17.88 -8.35 -11.48
C PHE A 158 -19.24 -7.64 -11.45
N ILE A 159 -19.31 -6.39 -11.91
CA ILE A 159 -20.56 -5.64 -12.01
C ILE A 159 -21.50 -6.32 -13.02
N ILE A 160 -20.98 -6.78 -14.16
CA ILE A 160 -21.76 -7.50 -15.17
C ILE A 160 -22.30 -8.81 -14.58
N LYS A 161 -21.46 -9.60 -13.88
CA LYS A 161 -21.94 -10.84 -13.22
C LYS A 161 -23.09 -10.56 -12.26
N LEU A 162 -22.97 -9.52 -11.42
CA LEU A 162 -24.03 -9.13 -10.48
C LEU A 162 -25.32 -8.72 -11.21
N ALA A 163 -25.21 -7.99 -12.33
CA ALA A 163 -26.36 -7.53 -13.12
C ALA A 163 -27.08 -8.67 -13.84
N GLU A 164 -26.34 -9.62 -14.42
CA GLU A 164 -26.90 -10.72 -15.21
C GLU A 164 -27.46 -11.85 -14.34
N GLN A 165 -26.79 -12.20 -13.23
CA GLN A 165 -27.13 -13.36 -12.40
C GLN A 165 -27.93 -12.99 -11.15
N GLY A 166 -27.99 -11.70 -10.81
CA GLY A 166 -28.45 -11.23 -9.51
C GLY A 166 -27.42 -11.54 -8.40
N TYR A 167 -27.44 -10.75 -7.34
CA TYR A 167 -26.39 -10.80 -6.32
C TYR A 167 -26.25 -12.18 -5.63
N ARG A 168 -27.36 -12.88 -5.35
CA ARG A 168 -27.32 -14.20 -4.70
C ARG A 168 -26.56 -15.24 -5.52
N ASN A 169 -26.94 -15.41 -6.78
CA ASN A 169 -26.32 -16.41 -7.65
C ASN A 169 -24.88 -16.04 -7.97
N ALA A 170 -24.59 -14.77 -8.23
CA ALA A 170 -23.24 -14.29 -8.52
C ALA A 170 -22.29 -14.54 -7.33
N LEU A 171 -22.73 -14.25 -6.11
CA LEU A 171 -21.92 -14.46 -4.89
C LEU A 171 -21.71 -15.95 -4.60
N LEU A 172 -22.73 -16.79 -4.77
CA LEU A 172 -22.62 -18.24 -4.55
C LEU A 172 -21.76 -18.93 -5.62
N ALA A 173 -21.75 -18.40 -6.86
CA ALA A 173 -20.98 -18.97 -7.97
C ALA A 173 -19.49 -18.55 -7.96
N ASP A 174 -19.13 -17.46 -7.30
CA ASP A 174 -17.78 -16.91 -7.32
C ASP A 174 -17.28 -16.61 -5.89
N PRO A 175 -16.39 -17.47 -5.32
CA PRO A 175 -15.88 -17.29 -3.98
C PRO A 175 -15.06 -16.00 -3.81
N HIS A 176 -14.44 -15.48 -4.87
CA HIS A 176 -13.71 -14.22 -4.80
C HIS A 176 -14.67 -13.04 -4.69
N LEU A 177 -15.80 -13.09 -5.42
CA LEU A 177 -16.84 -12.08 -5.29
C LEU A 177 -17.52 -12.17 -3.91
N LEU A 178 -17.73 -13.38 -3.40
CA LEU A 178 -18.27 -13.61 -2.06
C LEU A 178 -17.38 -13.01 -0.96
N HIS A 179 -16.06 -13.13 -1.08
CA HIS A 179 -15.10 -12.50 -0.14
C HIS A 179 -15.19 -10.97 -0.15
N GLY A 180 -15.66 -10.36 -1.24
CA GLY A 180 -15.92 -8.92 -1.34
C GLY A 180 -17.19 -8.46 -0.63
N LEU A 181 -18.04 -9.37 -0.14
CA LEU A 181 -19.28 -9.02 0.55
C LEU A 181 -19.00 -8.57 1.99
N ASN A 182 -19.04 -7.28 2.24
CA ASN A 182 -18.76 -6.71 3.56
C ASN A 182 -20.00 -6.56 4.45
N VAL A 183 -21.15 -6.22 3.86
CA VAL A 183 -22.40 -5.99 4.60
C VAL A 183 -23.58 -6.55 3.82
N MET A 184 -24.47 -7.29 4.49
CA MET A 184 -25.71 -7.79 3.93
C MET A 184 -26.81 -7.78 4.99
N ALA A 185 -27.99 -7.25 4.64
CA ALA A 185 -29.14 -7.18 5.55
C ALA A 185 -28.81 -6.54 6.92
N GLY A 186 -27.95 -5.53 6.94
CA GLY A 186 -27.53 -4.84 8.16
C GLY A 186 -26.53 -5.61 9.03
N LYS A 187 -25.99 -6.74 8.55
CA LYS A 187 -25.00 -7.54 9.26
C LYS A 187 -23.63 -7.48 8.56
N ILE A 188 -22.57 -7.49 9.36
CA ILE A 188 -21.18 -7.51 8.84
C ILE A 188 -20.84 -8.93 8.42
N THR A 189 -20.44 -9.10 7.16
CA THR A 189 -20.14 -10.40 6.54
C THR A 189 -18.67 -10.55 6.15
N CYS A 190 -17.83 -9.55 6.43
CA CYS A 190 -16.37 -9.63 6.34
C CYS A 190 -15.78 -9.71 7.75
N LYS A 191 -15.05 -10.79 8.04
CA LYS A 191 -14.51 -11.06 9.38
C LYS A 191 -13.50 -10.01 9.82
N GLU A 192 -12.64 -9.58 8.92
CA GLU A 192 -11.60 -8.57 9.17
C GLU A 192 -12.23 -7.22 9.52
N VAL A 193 -13.28 -6.83 8.80
CA VAL A 193 -14.05 -5.61 9.09
C VAL A 193 -14.73 -5.70 10.46
N ALA A 194 -15.33 -6.84 10.78
CA ALA A 194 -15.96 -7.06 12.08
C ALA A 194 -14.95 -6.89 13.22
N VAL A 195 -13.77 -7.46 13.09
CA VAL A 195 -12.68 -7.34 14.08
C VAL A 195 -12.20 -5.90 14.19
N ALA A 196 -11.92 -5.23 13.07
CA ALA A 196 -11.40 -3.86 13.05
C ALA A 196 -12.34 -2.84 13.72
N HIS A 197 -13.66 -3.07 13.61
CA HIS A 197 -14.69 -2.19 14.18
C HIS A 197 -15.33 -2.72 15.47
N ASN A 198 -14.85 -3.84 16.00
CA ASN A 198 -15.42 -4.50 17.19
C ASN A 198 -16.94 -4.77 17.04
N LEU A 199 -17.34 -5.27 15.85
CA LEU A 199 -18.72 -5.60 15.51
C LEU A 199 -18.91 -7.12 15.41
N ALA A 200 -20.16 -7.59 15.51
CA ALA A 200 -20.49 -9.00 15.37
C ALA A 200 -20.34 -9.43 13.89
N TYR A 201 -19.60 -10.51 13.67
CA TYR A 201 -19.49 -11.17 12.37
C TYR A 201 -20.68 -12.10 12.12
N THR A 202 -21.16 -12.15 10.90
CA THR A 202 -22.17 -13.14 10.41
C THR A 202 -21.63 -13.80 9.15
N ASP A 203 -21.65 -15.12 9.11
CA ASP A 203 -21.26 -15.86 7.91
C ASP A 203 -22.20 -15.50 6.74
N PRO A 204 -21.66 -15.00 5.62
CA PRO A 204 -22.46 -14.59 4.46
C PRO A 204 -23.32 -15.74 3.89
N LEU A 205 -22.86 -16.99 3.98
CA LEU A 205 -23.61 -18.14 3.47
C LEU A 205 -24.93 -18.36 4.24
N THR A 206 -25.01 -17.95 5.51
CA THR A 206 -26.26 -18.04 6.28
C THR A 206 -27.32 -17.04 5.85
N LEU A 207 -26.92 -16.00 5.13
CA LEU A 207 -27.80 -14.93 4.63
C LEU A 207 -28.16 -15.13 3.14
N LEU A 208 -27.38 -15.93 2.42
CA LEU A 208 -27.55 -16.22 1.00
C LEU A 208 -28.42 -17.45 0.73
N ASN A 209 -28.62 -18.29 1.71
CA ASN A 209 -29.49 -19.50 1.63
C ASN A 209 -30.96 -19.20 1.85
#